data_482bf389118c3aff099912bd938257f3
#
_entry.id   482bf389118c3aff099912bd938257f3
#
_cell.length_a   1.000
_cell.length_b   1.000
_cell.length_c   1.000
_cell.angle_alpha   90.00
_cell.angle_beta   90.00
_cell.angle_gamma   90.00
#
_symmetry.space_group_name_H-M   'P 1'
#
loop_
_entity.id
_entity.type
_entity.pdbx_description
1 polymer ?
#
loop_
_entity_poly.entity_id
_entity_poly.type
_entity_poly.pdbx_seq_one_letter_code
_entity_poly.pdbx_strand_id
1 'polypeptide(L)'
;MKISVSQENSSTILGILAILFWGTTIAFSRSLTEQLGPLTAASWIYLLSGIWGCIYLISKPGEIKRTFQLPILYLIGCGSLFVFYMVCLYLAVGLAFSREQVIEVSVINYLWPGLTLVFSLPILHKKAKITLIPGVVLAFGGFYLATVNSGMFSWDVFKGNFQVSYFPYLLAFMAAISWGLYSILTRHWAGHSEGGAVPLFLLCTGLVLIAIRFMFPEESFWTLRVVVELLYMSIFPTFLAYLFWDRAMRKGKIILVASLSYFT
;
A
#
# COMPACT_ATOMS: atom_id res chain seq x y z
N MET A 1 5.33 -7.70 -26.54
CA MET A 1 3.98 -7.38 -27.05
C MET A 1 3.66 -5.93 -26.68
N LYS A 2 3.26 -5.06 -27.61
CA LYS A 2 2.86 -3.68 -27.27
C LYS A 2 1.49 -3.72 -26.58
N ILE A 3 1.37 -3.04 -25.44
CA ILE A 3 0.08 -2.88 -24.74
C ILE A 3 -0.84 -2.07 -25.66
N SER A 4 -2.09 -2.56 -25.92
CA SER A 4 -3.05 -1.81 -26.71
C SER A 4 -3.52 -0.56 -25.97
N VAL A 5 -3.88 0.51 -26.68
CA VAL A 5 -4.40 1.76 -26.07
C VAL A 5 -5.63 1.48 -25.20
N SER A 6 -6.51 0.58 -25.64
CA SER A 6 -7.70 0.17 -24.88
C SER A 6 -7.32 -0.52 -23.55
N GLN A 7 -6.31 -1.39 -23.56
CA GLN A 7 -5.83 -2.09 -22.37
C GLN A 7 -5.14 -1.14 -21.40
N GLU A 8 -4.35 -0.18 -21.88
CA GLU A 8 -3.71 0.84 -21.07
C GLU A 8 -4.74 1.73 -20.37
N ASN A 9 -5.75 2.21 -21.10
CA ASN A 9 -6.81 3.03 -20.53
C ASN A 9 -7.64 2.26 -19.49
N SER A 10 -8.06 1.04 -19.78
CA SER A 10 -8.78 0.19 -18.83
C SER A 10 -7.96 -0.05 -17.56
N SER A 11 -6.67 -0.35 -17.68
CA SER A 11 -5.80 -0.56 -16.52
C SER A 11 -5.58 0.74 -15.71
N THR A 12 -5.57 1.89 -16.37
CA THR A 12 -5.50 3.21 -15.71
C THR A 12 -6.76 3.47 -14.88
N ILE A 13 -7.94 3.18 -15.44
CA ILE A 13 -9.22 3.31 -14.72
C ILE A 13 -9.24 2.42 -13.47
N LEU A 14 -8.75 1.18 -13.56
CA LEU A 14 -8.62 0.30 -12.40
C LEU A 14 -7.72 0.92 -11.32
N GLY A 15 -6.61 1.57 -11.71
CA GLY A 15 -5.75 2.29 -10.77
C GLY A 15 -6.47 3.45 -10.06
N ILE A 16 -7.32 4.18 -10.78
CA ILE A 16 -8.15 5.24 -10.20
C ILE A 16 -9.17 4.65 -9.22
N LEU A 17 -9.80 3.53 -9.56
CA LEU A 17 -10.71 2.83 -8.64
C LEU A 17 -10.00 2.33 -7.38
N ALA A 18 -8.76 1.86 -7.48
CA ALA A 18 -7.95 1.49 -6.32
C ALA A 18 -7.73 2.68 -5.39
N ILE A 19 -7.41 3.86 -5.95
CA ILE A 19 -7.25 5.11 -5.20
C ILE A 19 -8.54 5.50 -4.48
N LEU A 20 -9.70 5.41 -5.15
CA LEU A 20 -10.99 5.70 -4.56
C LEU A 20 -11.32 4.74 -3.39
N PHE A 21 -11.02 3.44 -3.54
CA PHE A 21 -11.18 2.49 -2.44
C PHE A 21 -10.27 2.82 -1.27
N TRP A 22 -9.00 3.19 -1.53
CA TRP A 22 -8.09 3.60 -0.45
C TRP A 22 -8.55 4.87 0.26
N GLY A 23 -9.21 5.81 -0.44
CA GLY A 23 -9.81 6.99 0.19
C GLY A 23 -10.86 6.65 1.27
N THR A 24 -11.46 5.46 1.23
CA THR A 24 -12.40 5.00 2.28
C THR A 24 -11.70 4.40 3.51
N THR A 25 -10.40 4.08 3.42
CA THR A 25 -9.70 3.34 4.48
C THR A 25 -9.58 4.09 5.78
N ILE A 26 -9.40 5.42 5.74
CA ILE A 26 -9.10 6.25 6.93
C ILE A 26 -10.15 6.06 8.03
N ALA A 27 -11.44 6.15 7.66
CA ALA A 27 -12.52 6.05 8.62
C ALA A 27 -12.63 4.65 9.26
N PHE A 28 -12.56 3.61 8.44
CA PHE A 28 -12.67 2.22 8.90
C PHE A 28 -11.41 1.73 9.63
N SER A 29 -10.22 2.12 9.16
CA SER A 29 -8.96 1.76 9.82
C SER A 29 -8.91 2.29 11.25
N ARG A 30 -9.37 3.52 11.47
CA ARG A 30 -9.44 4.10 12.81
C ARG A 30 -10.37 3.29 13.70
N SER A 31 -11.61 3.02 13.24
CA SER A 31 -12.59 2.24 14.00
C SER A 31 -12.04 0.85 14.39
N LEU A 32 -11.39 0.17 13.42
CA LEU A 32 -10.84 -1.17 13.64
C LEU A 32 -9.61 -1.17 14.55
N THR A 33 -8.71 -0.20 14.41
CA THR A 33 -7.51 -0.11 15.25
C THR A 33 -7.83 0.26 16.69
N GLU A 34 -8.83 1.12 16.92
CA GLU A 34 -9.30 1.46 18.28
C GLU A 34 -9.97 0.27 19.00
N GLN A 35 -10.59 -0.66 18.25
CA GLN A 35 -11.29 -1.82 18.84
C GLN A 35 -10.44 -3.09 18.90
N LEU A 36 -9.60 -3.34 17.90
CA LEU A 36 -8.84 -4.59 17.79
C LEU A 36 -7.35 -4.44 18.08
N GLY A 37 -6.84 -3.21 18.05
CA GLY A 37 -5.41 -2.93 17.93
C GLY A 37 -4.92 -2.97 16.47
N PRO A 38 -3.83 -2.23 16.14
CA PRO A 38 -3.36 -2.07 14.76
C PRO A 38 -2.86 -3.38 14.12
N LEU A 39 -2.13 -4.21 14.85
CA LEU A 39 -1.60 -5.48 14.32
C LEU A 39 -2.69 -6.53 14.18
N THR A 40 -3.64 -6.59 15.10
CA THR A 40 -4.78 -7.52 15.03
C THR A 40 -5.68 -7.15 13.84
N ALA A 41 -6.05 -5.88 13.71
CA ALA A 41 -6.87 -5.41 12.59
C ALA A 41 -6.19 -5.71 11.25
N ALA A 42 -4.91 -5.35 11.09
CA ALA A 42 -4.14 -5.62 9.88
C ALA A 42 -4.06 -7.12 9.58
N SER A 43 -3.73 -7.94 10.57
CA SER A 43 -3.61 -9.39 10.39
C SER A 43 -4.90 -10.00 9.81
N TRP A 44 -6.05 -9.66 10.37
CA TRP A 44 -7.33 -10.15 9.89
C TRP A 44 -7.72 -9.59 8.51
N ILE A 45 -7.51 -8.29 8.27
CA ILE A 45 -7.78 -7.68 6.97
C ILE A 45 -6.99 -8.40 5.87
N TYR A 46 -5.66 -8.58 6.04
CA TYR A 46 -4.81 -9.20 5.03
C TYR A 46 -5.02 -10.69 4.89
N LEU A 47 -5.28 -11.41 5.99
CA LEU A 47 -5.60 -12.84 5.93
C LEU A 47 -6.89 -13.09 5.16
N LEU A 48 -7.97 -12.38 5.50
CA LEU A 48 -9.25 -12.47 4.79
C LEU A 48 -9.09 -12.09 3.33
N SER A 49 -8.34 -11.00 3.03
CA SER A 49 -8.06 -10.59 1.65
C SER A 49 -7.32 -11.66 0.87
N GLY A 50 -6.34 -12.32 1.49
CA GLY A 50 -5.62 -13.44 0.91
C GLY A 50 -6.54 -14.64 0.64
N ILE A 51 -7.46 -14.95 1.56
CA ILE A 51 -8.48 -16.00 1.38
C ILE A 51 -9.39 -15.66 0.19
N TRP A 52 -9.94 -14.44 0.12
CA TRP A 52 -10.73 -13.99 -1.04
C TRP A 52 -9.94 -14.09 -2.34
N GLY A 53 -8.66 -13.71 -2.30
CA GLY A 53 -7.76 -13.85 -3.43
C GLY A 53 -7.54 -15.30 -3.87
N CYS A 54 -7.38 -16.24 -2.93
CA CYS A 54 -7.26 -17.66 -3.23
C CYS A 54 -8.57 -18.23 -3.82
N ILE A 55 -9.74 -17.86 -3.27
CA ILE A 55 -11.04 -18.22 -3.82
C ILE A 55 -11.17 -17.72 -5.26
N TYR A 56 -10.77 -16.47 -5.53
CA TYR A 56 -10.75 -15.90 -6.88
C TYR A 56 -9.85 -16.70 -7.84
N LEU A 57 -8.63 -17.08 -7.42
CA LEU A 57 -7.72 -17.87 -8.25
C LEU A 57 -8.28 -19.25 -8.56
N ILE A 58 -8.90 -19.91 -7.57
CA ILE A 58 -9.49 -21.26 -7.72
C ILE A 58 -10.73 -21.20 -8.62
N SER A 59 -11.54 -20.13 -8.51
CA SER A 59 -12.78 -19.99 -9.28
C SER A 59 -12.55 -19.72 -10.78
N LYS A 60 -11.34 -19.31 -11.18
CA LYS A 60 -11.01 -19.00 -12.58
C LYS A 60 -10.07 -20.04 -13.19
N PRO A 61 -10.53 -20.85 -14.17
CA PRO A 61 -9.69 -21.83 -14.81
C PRO A 61 -8.41 -21.23 -15.40
N GLY A 62 -7.26 -21.78 -15.05
CA GLY A 62 -5.96 -21.39 -15.58
C GLY A 62 -5.28 -20.21 -14.87
N GLU A 63 -5.96 -19.45 -13.98
CA GLU A 63 -5.31 -18.32 -13.26
C GLU A 63 -4.22 -18.82 -12.31
N ILE A 64 -4.42 -19.93 -11.62
CA ILE A 64 -3.37 -20.55 -10.77
C ILE A 64 -2.12 -20.83 -11.61
N LYS A 65 -2.28 -21.49 -12.76
CA LYS A 65 -1.15 -21.79 -13.66
C LYS A 65 -0.46 -20.51 -14.14
N ARG A 66 -1.23 -19.49 -14.53
CA ARG A 66 -0.69 -18.18 -14.96
C ARG A 66 0.08 -17.50 -13.85
N THR A 67 -0.40 -17.57 -12.61
CA THR A 67 0.27 -16.98 -11.45
C THR A 67 1.64 -17.63 -11.23
N PHE A 68 1.75 -18.96 -11.27
CA PHE A 68 3.03 -19.66 -11.09
C PHE A 68 3.95 -19.61 -12.34
N GLN A 69 3.47 -19.14 -13.46
CA GLN A 69 4.28 -18.87 -14.67
C GLN A 69 4.84 -17.43 -14.69
N LEU A 70 4.52 -16.60 -13.71
CA LEU A 70 5.08 -15.25 -13.58
C LEU A 70 6.59 -15.31 -13.32
N PRO A 71 7.35 -14.27 -13.74
CA PRO A 71 8.78 -14.21 -13.47
C PRO A 71 9.08 -14.32 -11.97
N ILE A 72 10.07 -15.12 -11.62
CA ILE A 72 10.46 -15.37 -10.22
C ILE A 72 10.82 -14.07 -9.48
N LEU A 73 11.43 -13.10 -10.18
CA LEU A 73 11.75 -11.79 -9.63
C LEU A 73 10.50 -11.00 -9.24
N TYR A 74 9.40 -11.16 -10.00
CA TYR A 74 8.13 -10.57 -9.59
C TYR A 74 7.52 -11.31 -8.40
N LEU A 75 7.50 -12.64 -8.45
CA LEU A 75 6.90 -13.43 -7.36
C LEU A 75 7.60 -13.21 -6.03
N ILE A 76 8.92 -13.35 -6.00
CA ILE A 76 9.70 -13.23 -4.76
C ILE A 76 10.07 -11.77 -4.49
N GLY A 77 10.64 -11.06 -5.47
CA GLY A 77 11.11 -9.69 -5.27
C GLY A 77 9.97 -8.71 -4.97
N CYS A 78 8.96 -8.65 -5.85
CA CYS A 78 7.78 -7.80 -5.58
C CYS A 78 6.96 -8.32 -4.40
N GLY A 79 6.83 -9.64 -4.23
CA GLY A 79 6.16 -10.23 -3.08
C GLY A 79 6.82 -9.86 -1.76
N SER A 80 8.14 -9.94 -1.66
CA SER A 80 8.89 -9.53 -0.46
C SER A 80 8.75 -8.04 -0.19
N LEU A 81 8.83 -7.19 -1.22
CA LEU A 81 8.62 -5.75 -1.06
C LEU A 81 7.21 -5.43 -0.58
N PHE A 82 6.20 -6.13 -1.11
CA PHE A 82 4.81 -5.96 -0.68
C PHE A 82 4.63 -6.32 0.79
N VAL A 83 5.09 -7.52 1.20
CA VAL A 83 5.01 -7.96 2.61
C VAL A 83 5.80 -7.02 3.51
N PHE A 84 7.03 -6.66 3.12
CA PHE A 84 7.89 -5.78 3.90
C PHE A 84 7.27 -4.38 4.09
N TYR A 85 6.65 -3.82 3.05
CA TYR A 85 5.90 -2.57 3.15
C TYR A 85 4.85 -2.64 4.26
N MET A 86 4.01 -3.67 4.22
CA MET A 86 2.91 -3.81 5.18
C MET A 86 3.41 -4.03 6.61
N VAL A 87 4.42 -4.88 6.76
CA VAL A 87 5.05 -5.14 8.08
C VAL A 87 5.63 -3.83 8.65
N CYS A 88 6.42 -3.10 7.85
CA CYS A 88 7.01 -1.85 8.31
C CYS A 88 5.93 -0.80 8.67
N LEU A 89 4.90 -0.66 7.84
CA LEU A 89 3.84 0.32 8.09
C LEU A 89 3.06 0.01 9.37
N TYR A 90 2.61 -1.24 9.54
CA TYR A 90 1.81 -1.60 10.71
C TYR A 90 2.64 -1.67 12.00
N LEU A 91 3.91 -2.04 11.90
CA LEU A 91 4.83 -1.92 13.05
C LEU A 91 5.10 -0.45 13.39
N ALA A 92 5.26 0.42 12.40
CA ALA A 92 5.44 1.86 12.65
C ALA A 92 4.25 2.45 13.42
N VAL A 93 3.02 2.08 13.02
CA VAL A 93 1.79 2.50 13.70
C VAL A 93 1.66 1.84 15.08
N GLY A 94 1.95 0.54 15.18
CA GLY A 94 1.82 -0.21 16.44
C GLY A 94 2.86 0.16 17.50
N LEU A 95 4.03 0.65 17.09
CA LEU A 95 5.11 1.10 17.98
C LEU A 95 5.07 2.62 18.26
N ALA A 96 4.18 3.35 17.61
CA ALA A 96 3.96 4.75 17.91
C ALA A 96 3.32 4.90 19.29
N PHE A 97 3.94 5.71 20.15
CA PHE A 97 3.51 5.89 21.54
C PHE A 97 2.44 6.99 21.72
N SER A 98 2.19 7.79 20.69
CA SER A 98 1.17 8.83 20.71
C SER A 98 0.39 8.90 19.39
N ARG A 99 -0.77 9.53 19.43
CA ARG A 99 -1.61 9.77 18.25
C ARG A 99 -0.93 10.69 17.24
N GLU A 100 -0.23 11.70 17.74
CA GLU A 100 0.54 12.65 16.95
C GLU A 100 1.64 11.91 16.19
N GLN A 101 2.34 10.96 16.83
CA GLN A 101 3.36 10.16 16.17
C GLN A 101 2.79 9.25 15.07
N VAL A 102 1.57 8.71 15.24
CA VAL A 102 0.88 7.96 14.17
C VAL A 102 0.63 8.84 12.95
N ILE A 103 0.24 10.12 13.16
CA ILE A 103 0.03 11.08 12.07
C ILE A 103 1.37 11.38 11.37
N GLU A 104 2.42 11.62 12.14
CA GLU A 104 3.78 11.90 11.64
C GLU A 104 4.33 10.73 10.80
N VAL A 105 4.15 9.49 11.26
CA VAL A 105 4.46 8.25 10.54
C VAL A 105 3.68 8.20 9.22
N SER A 106 2.40 8.55 9.23
CA SER A 106 1.56 8.59 8.03
C SER A 106 2.07 9.63 7.03
N VAL A 107 2.48 10.82 7.48
CA VAL A 107 3.07 11.86 6.63
C VAL A 107 4.33 11.35 5.93
N ILE A 108 5.21 10.65 6.65
CA ILE A 108 6.43 10.06 6.07
C ILE A 108 6.07 8.97 5.07
N ASN A 109 5.10 8.12 5.39
CA ASN A 109 4.66 7.09 4.45
C ASN A 109 4.13 7.69 3.15
N TYR A 110 3.47 8.85 3.17
CA TYR A 110 2.99 9.54 1.96
C TYR A 110 4.10 10.04 1.00
N LEU A 111 5.38 9.79 1.29
CA LEU A 111 6.46 9.93 0.31
C LEU A 111 6.40 8.88 -0.82
N TRP A 112 5.70 7.75 -0.62
CA TRP A 112 5.70 6.64 -1.58
C TRP A 112 5.26 7.01 -3.01
N PRO A 113 4.27 7.92 -3.26
CA PRO A 113 3.90 8.27 -4.62
C PRO A 113 5.02 9.03 -5.34
N GLY A 114 5.67 9.96 -4.64
CA GLY A 114 6.84 10.68 -5.16
C GLY A 114 8.01 9.74 -5.43
N LEU A 115 8.32 8.83 -4.51
CA LEU A 115 9.35 7.81 -4.68
C LEU A 115 9.04 6.89 -5.87
N THR A 116 7.77 6.51 -6.09
CA THR A 116 7.35 5.75 -7.27
C THR A 116 7.72 6.50 -8.56
N LEU A 117 7.44 7.80 -8.62
CA LEU A 117 7.81 8.62 -9.79
C LEU A 117 9.33 8.73 -9.97
N VAL A 118 10.06 8.99 -8.89
CA VAL A 118 11.54 9.09 -8.92
C VAL A 118 12.16 7.76 -9.37
N PHE A 119 11.76 6.62 -8.80
CA PHE A 119 12.26 5.30 -9.17
C PHE A 119 11.88 4.90 -10.61
N SER A 120 10.81 5.46 -11.17
CA SER A 120 10.42 5.19 -12.56
C SER A 120 11.47 5.67 -13.56
N LEU A 121 12.28 6.69 -13.24
CA LEU A 121 13.27 7.26 -14.12
C LEU A 121 14.40 6.27 -14.43
N PRO A 122 15.17 5.77 -13.43
CA PRO A 122 16.26 4.85 -13.70
C PRO A 122 15.77 3.45 -14.08
N ILE A 123 14.72 2.92 -13.41
CA ILE A 123 14.30 1.51 -13.56
C ILE A 123 13.57 1.28 -14.88
N LEU A 124 12.71 2.22 -15.31
CA LEU A 124 11.98 2.10 -16.57
C LEU A 124 12.61 2.92 -17.71
N HIS A 125 13.80 3.48 -17.50
CA HIS A 125 14.52 4.32 -18.47
C HIS A 125 13.62 5.45 -19.02
N LYS A 126 12.77 6.03 -18.17
CA LYS A 126 11.91 7.15 -18.55
C LYS A 126 12.71 8.45 -18.51
N LYS A 127 12.53 9.28 -19.54
CA LYS A 127 13.09 10.63 -19.51
C LYS A 127 12.30 11.48 -18.52
N ALA A 128 13.01 12.11 -17.58
CA ALA A 128 12.40 13.08 -16.68
C ALA A 128 11.89 14.28 -17.50
N LYS A 129 10.61 14.58 -17.39
CA LYS A 129 10.14 15.92 -17.79
C LYS A 129 10.55 16.90 -16.70
N ILE A 130 11.01 18.09 -17.08
CA ILE A 130 11.44 19.12 -16.12
C ILE A 130 10.36 19.47 -15.09
N THR A 131 9.10 19.25 -15.43
CA THR A 131 7.93 19.47 -14.57
C THR A 131 7.70 18.36 -13.52
N LEU A 132 8.41 17.24 -13.59
CA LEU A 132 8.19 16.11 -12.66
C LEU A 132 8.59 16.48 -11.24
N ILE A 133 9.80 17.02 -11.06
CA ILE A 133 10.31 17.38 -9.72
C ILE A 133 9.45 18.47 -9.07
N PRO A 134 9.18 19.62 -9.74
CA PRO A 134 8.24 20.59 -9.20
C PRO A 134 6.86 20.01 -8.88
N GLY A 135 6.34 19.12 -9.73
CA GLY A 135 5.05 18.47 -9.50
C GLY A 135 5.02 17.60 -8.25
N VAL A 136 6.07 16.79 -8.01
CA VAL A 136 6.21 15.97 -6.79
C VAL A 136 6.33 16.85 -5.55
N VAL A 137 7.16 17.92 -5.62
CA VAL A 137 7.35 18.86 -4.51
C VAL A 137 6.04 19.58 -4.17
N LEU A 138 5.30 20.04 -5.17
CA LEU A 138 3.99 20.69 -4.96
C LEU A 138 2.94 19.73 -4.39
N ALA A 139 2.88 18.49 -4.88
CA ALA A 139 1.93 17.49 -4.40
C ALA A 139 2.21 17.11 -2.94
N PHE A 140 3.49 16.81 -2.61
CA PHE A 140 3.88 16.52 -1.24
C PHE A 140 3.76 17.76 -0.34
N GLY A 141 4.15 18.93 -0.82
CA GLY A 141 4.00 20.19 -0.11
C GLY A 141 2.54 20.54 0.18
N GLY A 142 1.64 20.31 -0.78
CA GLY A 142 0.20 20.47 -0.59
C GLY A 142 -0.37 19.54 0.48
N PHE A 143 0.01 18.26 0.44
CA PHE A 143 -0.36 17.29 1.48
C PHE A 143 0.17 17.72 2.86
N TYR A 144 1.45 18.09 2.94
CA TYR A 144 2.08 18.60 4.17
C TYR A 144 1.34 19.82 4.72
N LEU A 145 1.08 20.84 3.88
CA LEU A 145 0.35 22.05 4.30
C LEU A 145 -1.07 21.74 4.77
N ALA A 146 -1.77 20.82 4.12
CA ALA A 146 -3.09 20.39 4.55
C ALA A 146 -3.04 19.77 5.96
N THR A 147 -2.02 18.96 6.23
CA THR A 147 -1.82 18.30 7.53
C THR A 147 -1.45 19.30 8.64
N VAL A 148 -0.59 20.27 8.34
CA VAL A 148 -0.21 21.34 9.29
C VAL A 148 -1.39 22.27 9.57
N ASN A 149 -2.09 22.74 8.53
CA ASN A 149 -3.20 23.67 8.69
C ASN A 149 -4.41 23.06 9.42
N SER A 150 -4.57 21.74 9.36
CA SER A 150 -5.59 21.04 10.16
C SER A 150 -5.23 20.90 11.65
N GLY A 151 -4.03 21.35 12.07
CA GLY A 151 -3.52 21.16 13.40
C GLY A 151 -3.06 19.73 13.71
N MET A 152 -3.01 18.87 12.69
CA MET A 152 -2.62 17.47 12.87
C MET A 152 -1.10 17.26 12.96
N PHE A 153 -0.28 18.22 12.53
CA PHE A 153 1.17 18.14 12.54
C PHE A 153 1.80 19.41 13.12
N SER A 154 2.76 19.25 14.02
CA SER A 154 3.58 20.33 14.62
C SER A 154 5.05 19.95 14.59
N TRP A 155 5.91 20.87 14.14
CA TRP A 155 7.37 20.64 14.11
C TRP A 155 7.99 20.44 15.49
N ASP A 156 7.50 21.12 16.50
CA ASP A 156 8.05 20.99 17.85
C ASP A 156 7.65 19.67 18.48
N VAL A 157 6.40 19.23 18.26
CA VAL A 157 5.93 17.89 18.66
C VAL A 157 6.72 16.81 17.92
N PHE A 158 6.92 16.94 16.60
CA PHE A 158 7.71 15.99 15.81
C PHE A 158 9.14 15.86 16.34
N LYS A 159 9.83 16.97 16.60
CA LYS A 159 11.20 16.94 17.18
C LYS A 159 11.24 16.22 18.52
N GLY A 160 10.27 16.52 19.40
CA GLY A 160 10.15 15.85 20.69
C GLY A 160 9.91 14.35 20.55
N ASN A 161 8.95 13.95 19.74
CA ASN A 161 8.62 12.56 19.48
C ASN A 161 9.81 11.80 18.84
N PHE A 162 10.53 12.43 17.90
CA PHE A 162 11.69 11.82 17.24
C PHE A 162 12.85 11.56 18.23
N GLN A 163 13.06 12.47 19.19
CA GLN A 163 14.08 12.28 20.23
C GLN A 163 13.72 11.13 21.19
N VAL A 164 12.43 10.94 21.47
CA VAL A 164 11.95 9.85 22.34
C VAL A 164 12.03 8.51 21.61
N SER A 165 11.55 8.43 20.36
CA SER A 165 11.55 7.20 19.57
C SER A 165 11.59 7.50 18.07
N TYR A 166 12.75 7.32 17.46
CA TYR A 166 12.94 7.50 16.01
C TYR A 166 12.53 6.26 15.18
N PHE A 167 12.41 5.11 15.83
CA PHE A 167 12.23 3.84 15.13
C PHE A 167 10.93 3.75 14.28
N PRO A 168 9.75 4.22 14.75
CA PRO A 168 8.55 4.29 13.92
C PRO A 168 8.74 5.09 12.64
N TYR A 169 9.49 6.18 12.66
CA TYR A 169 9.77 7.01 11.48
C TYR A 169 10.66 6.29 10.47
N LEU A 170 11.68 5.56 10.97
CA LEU A 170 12.53 4.72 10.11
C LEU A 170 11.70 3.65 9.39
N LEU A 171 10.82 2.96 10.12
CA LEU A 171 9.92 1.97 9.55
C LEU A 171 8.98 2.57 8.50
N ALA A 172 8.40 3.73 8.76
CA ALA A 172 7.55 4.44 7.79
C ALA A 172 8.29 4.82 6.51
N PHE A 173 9.53 5.29 6.64
CA PHE A 173 10.38 5.62 5.52
C PHE A 173 10.75 4.39 4.69
N MET A 174 11.14 3.30 5.35
CA MET A 174 11.41 2.01 4.70
C MET A 174 10.15 1.47 3.98
N ALA A 175 8.97 1.63 4.59
CA ALA A 175 7.70 1.31 3.96
C ALA A 175 7.52 2.12 2.68
N ALA A 176 7.66 3.45 2.71
CA ALA A 176 7.50 4.31 1.54
C ALA A 176 8.45 3.93 0.39
N ILE A 177 9.72 3.63 0.69
CA ILE A 177 10.70 3.14 -0.29
C ILE A 177 10.24 1.82 -0.88
N SER A 178 9.85 0.87 -0.03
CA SER A 178 9.44 -0.47 -0.45
C SER A 178 8.23 -0.43 -1.39
N TRP A 179 7.22 0.38 -1.08
CA TRP A 179 6.03 0.53 -1.93
C TRP A 179 6.34 1.21 -3.26
N GLY A 180 7.20 2.25 -3.24
CA GLY A 180 7.68 2.90 -4.46
C GLY A 180 8.42 1.93 -5.38
N LEU A 181 9.32 1.12 -4.83
CA LEU A 181 10.05 0.07 -5.56
C LEU A 181 9.09 -1.02 -6.07
N TYR A 182 8.23 -1.56 -5.21
CA TYR A 182 7.21 -2.55 -5.60
C TYR A 182 6.42 -2.07 -6.82
N SER A 183 5.91 -0.85 -6.78
CA SER A 183 5.07 -0.30 -7.85
C SER A 183 5.79 -0.26 -9.20
N ILE A 184 7.08 0.09 -9.22
CA ILE A 184 7.85 0.20 -10.47
C ILE A 184 8.41 -1.14 -10.92
N LEU A 185 8.94 -1.96 -10.00
CA LEU A 185 9.49 -3.27 -10.32
C LEU A 185 8.41 -4.24 -10.80
N THR A 186 7.17 -4.09 -10.32
CA THR A 186 6.00 -4.79 -10.84
C THR A 186 5.87 -4.61 -12.37
N ARG A 187 6.05 -3.40 -12.90
CA ARG A 187 6.10 -3.18 -14.35
C ARG A 187 7.34 -3.75 -14.99
N HIS A 188 8.49 -3.50 -14.39
CA HIS A 188 9.77 -3.91 -14.97
C HIS A 188 9.84 -5.42 -15.15
N TRP A 189 9.40 -6.19 -14.15
CA TRP A 189 9.51 -7.65 -14.16
C TRP A 189 8.29 -8.38 -14.73
N ALA A 190 7.08 -7.85 -14.58
CA ALA A 190 5.84 -8.52 -14.95
C ALA A 190 4.92 -7.71 -15.90
N GLY A 191 5.40 -6.61 -16.48
CA GLY A 191 4.59 -5.76 -17.37
C GLY A 191 4.04 -6.45 -18.59
N HIS A 192 4.72 -7.48 -19.09
CA HIS A 192 4.29 -8.29 -20.26
C HIS A 192 3.45 -9.51 -19.90
N SER A 193 3.37 -9.85 -18.61
CA SER A 193 2.67 -11.05 -18.14
C SER A 193 1.16 -10.82 -18.06
N GLU A 194 0.39 -11.89 -18.34
CA GLU A 194 -1.03 -11.98 -18.00
C GLU A 194 -1.16 -12.56 -16.57
N GLY A 195 -2.22 -12.21 -15.87
CA GLY A 195 -2.39 -12.58 -14.47
C GLY A 195 -1.54 -11.74 -13.50
N GLY A 196 -1.63 -11.99 -12.21
CA GLY A 196 -0.89 -11.33 -11.14
C GLY A 196 -0.79 -12.22 -9.91
N ALA A 197 0.09 -11.88 -8.95
CA ALA A 197 0.32 -12.67 -7.75
C ALA A 197 -0.17 -11.97 -6.46
N VAL A 198 -0.92 -10.88 -6.58
CA VAL A 198 -1.47 -10.14 -5.43
C VAL A 198 -2.20 -11.04 -4.43
N PRO A 199 -3.04 -12.01 -4.84
CA PRO A 199 -3.65 -12.95 -3.89
C PRO A 199 -2.65 -13.66 -2.98
N LEU A 200 -1.51 -14.11 -3.54
CA LEU A 200 -0.44 -14.75 -2.77
C LEU A 200 0.27 -13.74 -1.86
N PHE A 201 0.52 -12.52 -2.34
CA PHE A 201 1.15 -11.47 -1.56
C PHE A 201 0.30 -11.09 -0.34
N LEU A 202 -1.02 -10.95 -0.52
CA LEU A 202 -1.96 -10.68 0.55
C LEU A 202 -1.99 -11.81 1.59
N LEU A 203 -2.06 -13.08 1.13
CA LEU A 203 -2.04 -14.23 2.02
C LEU A 203 -0.75 -14.30 2.83
N CYS A 204 0.40 -14.16 2.18
CA CYS A 204 1.70 -14.13 2.86
C CYS A 204 1.77 -12.98 3.88
N THR A 205 1.28 -11.79 3.50
CA THR A 205 1.21 -10.64 4.42
C THR A 205 0.38 -10.95 5.65
N GLY A 206 -0.82 -11.50 5.47
CA GLY A 206 -1.69 -11.89 6.58
C GLY A 206 -1.03 -12.89 7.53
N LEU A 207 -0.38 -13.93 6.98
CA LEU A 207 0.34 -14.93 7.78
C LEU A 207 1.52 -14.34 8.55
N VAL A 208 2.32 -13.46 7.92
CA VAL A 208 3.43 -12.78 8.58
C VAL A 208 2.94 -11.83 9.67
N LEU A 209 1.89 -11.05 9.41
CA LEU A 209 1.33 -10.14 10.41
C LEU A 209 0.72 -10.89 11.61
N ILE A 210 0.08 -12.05 11.39
CA ILE A 210 -0.39 -12.91 12.48
C ILE A 210 0.79 -13.38 13.33
N ALA A 211 1.88 -13.84 12.71
CA ALA A 211 3.06 -14.28 13.43
C ALA A 211 3.67 -13.12 14.28
N ILE A 212 3.74 -11.91 13.73
CA ILE A 212 4.19 -10.72 14.45
C ILE A 212 3.21 -10.38 15.59
N ARG A 213 1.90 -10.47 15.34
CA ARG A 213 0.87 -10.19 16.34
C ARG A 213 1.03 -11.04 17.61
N PHE A 214 1.48 -12.28 17.48
CA PHE A 214 1.76 -13.13 18.66
C PHE A 214 2.93 -12.61 19.51
N MET A 215 3.82 -11.81 18.96
CA MET A 215 4.94 -11.20 19.69
C MET A 215 4.53 -9.89 20.40
N PHE A 216 3.47 -9.25 19.94
CA PHE A 216 2.96 -7.97 20.45
C PHE A 216 1.50 -8.14 20.85
N PRO A 217 1.20 -8.49 22.12
CA PRO A 217 -0.17 -8.69 22.56
C PRO A 217 -0.99 -7.39 22.52
N GLU A 218 -2.20 -7.48 21.98
CA GLU A 218 -3.15 -6.37 21.90
C GLU A 218 -4.49 -6.82 22.47
N GLU A 219 -5.16 -5.95 23.21
CA GLU A 219 -6.55 -6.18 23.62
C GLU A 219 -7.47 -6.00 22.40
N SER A 220 -8.45 -6.87 22.25
CA SER A 220 -9.32 -6.88 21.07
C SER A 220 -10.76 -7.11 21.47
N PHE A 221 -11.63 -6.17 21.11
CA PHE A 221 -13.07 -6.21 21.37
C PHE A 221 -13.84 -6.51 20.09
N TRP A 222 -14.46 -7.69 20.03
CA TRP A 222 -15.16 -8.15 18.85
C TRP A 222 -16.65 -7.81 18.94
N THR A 223 -17.15 -7.08 17.94
CA THR A 223 -18.57 -6.74 17.79
C THR A 223 -19.02 -7.08 16.37
N LEU A 224 -20.33 -7.16 16.13
CA LEU A 224 -20.87 -7.34 14.77
C LEU A 224 -20.40 -6.24 13.83
N ARG A 225 -20.32 -5.01 14.32
CA ARG A 225 -19.81 -3.85 13.56
C ARG A 225 -18.36 -4.08 13.10
N VAL A 226 -17.49 -4.54 14.00
CA VAL A 226 -16.08 -4.87 13.69
C VAL A 226 -16.01 -5.91 12.58
N VAL A 227 -16.84 -6.96 12.65
CA VAL A 227 -16.86 -8.02 11.62
C VAL A 227 -17.27 -7.45 10.25
N VAL A 228 -18.30 -6.60 10.20
CA VAL A 228 -18.77 -5.97 8.95
C VAL A 228 -17.69 -5.03 8.39
N GLU A 229 -17.05 -4.21 9.23
CA GLU A 229 -15.97 -3.31 8.83
C GLU A 229 -14.74 -4.11 8.33
N LEU A 230 -14.38 -5.23 8.97
CA LEU A 230 -13.31 -6.13 8.53
C LEU A 230 -13.62 -6.75 7.16
N LEU A 231 -14.84 -7.22 6.95
CA LEU A 231 -15.26 -7.78 5.65
C LEU A 231 -15.17 -6.73 4.55
N TYR A 232 -15.69 -5.52 4.80
CA TYR A 232 -15.57 -4.41 3.86
C TYR A 232 -14.11 -4.10 3.53
N MET A 233 -13.27 -3.91 4.57
CA MET A 233 -11.85 -3.58 4.44
C MET A 233 -11.06 -4.67 3.72
N SER A 234 -11.39 -5.94 3.97
CA SER A 234 -10.70 -7.06 3.32
C SER A 234 -11.04 -7.17 1.83
N ILE A 235 -12.28 -6.87 1.42
CA ILE A 235 -12.73 -7.04 0.03
C ILE A 235 -12.38 -5.81 -0.82
N PHE A 236 -12.84 -4.60 -0.43
CA PHE A 236 -12.77 -3.44 -1.31
C PHE A 236 -11.42 -2.73 -1.26
N PRO A 237 -10.97 -2.13 -0.15
CA PRO A 237 -9.72 -1.38 -0.16
C PRO A 237 -8.46 -2.26 -0.06
N THR A 238 -8.62 -3.57 0.24
CA THR A 238 -7.46 -4.46 0.28
C THR A 238 -7.44 -5.41 -0.91
N PHE A 239 -8.31 -6.39 -1.02
CA PHE A 239 -8.24 -7.35 -2.12
C PHE A 239 -8.40 -6.69 -3.49
N LEU A 240 -9.51 -5.99 -3.72
CA LEU A 240 -9.78 -5.38 -5.03
C LEU A 240 -8.82 -4.23 -5.35
N ALA A 241 -8.57 -3.34 -4.40
CA ALA A 241 -7.70 -2.19 -4.64
C ALA A 241 -6.27 -2.62 -4.98
N TYR A 242 -5.67 -3.57 -4.25
CA TYR A 242 -4.32 -4.04 -4.58
C TYR A 242 -4.27 -4.83 -5.89
N LEU A 243 -5.31 -5.60 -6.23
CA LEU A 243 -5.43 -6.26 -7.53
C LEU A 243 -5.47 -5.23 -8.67
N PHE A 244 -6.25 -4.17 -8.50
CA PHE A 244 -6.39 -3.09 -9.47
C PHE A 244 -5.12 -2.26 -9.58
N TRP A 245 -4.47 -1.96 -8.46
CA TRP A 245 -3.18 -1.26 -8.42
C TRP A 245 -2.09 -2.03 -9.16
N ASP A 246 -1.92 -3.32 -8.86
CA ASP A 246 -0.95 -4.17 -9.53
C ASP A 246 -1.16 -4.16 -11.05
N ARG A 247 -2.41 -4.29 -11.51
CA ARG A 247 -2.72 -4.23 -12.94
C ARG A 247 -2.44 -2.85 -13.54
N ALA A 248 -2.77 -1.77 -12.82
CA ALA A 248 -2.48 -0.41 -13.26
C ALA A 248 -0.98 -0.14 -13.34
N MET A 249 -0.20 -0.59 -12.35
CA MET A 249 1.26 -0.46 -12.37
C MET A 249 1.87 -1.27 -13.49
N ARG A 250 1.38 -2.47 -13.79
CA ARG A 250 1.89 -3.29 -14.90
C ARG A 250 1.53 -2.76 -16.27
N LYS A 251 0.31 -2.30 -16.49
CA LYS A 251 -0.24 -2.04 -17.84
C LYS A 251 -0.82 -0.63 -18.06
N GLY A 252 -1.05 0.14 -17.00
CA GLY A 252 -1.65 1.48 -17.05
C GLY A 252 -0.66 2.62 -17.22
N LYS A 253 -1.15 3.85 -17.14
CA LYS A 253 -0.36 5.10 -17.16
C LYS A 253 0.20 5.39 -15.77
N ILE A 254 1.34 4.78 -15.43
CA ILE A 254 1.94 4.84 -14.08
C ILE A 254 2.02 6.26 -13.53
N ILE A 255 2.57 7.21 -14.33
CA ILE A 255 2.78 8.60 -13.88
C ILE A 255 1.46 9.22 -13.46
N LEU A 256 0.40 9.03 -14.25
CA LEU A 256 -0.93 9.56 -13.94
C LEU A 256 -1.49 8.93 -12.66
N VAL A 257 -1.47 7.60 -12.57
CA VAL A 257 -2.03 6.88 -11.41
C VAL A 257 -1.27 7.20 -10.13
N ALA A 258 0.08 7.21 -10.17
CA ALA A 258 0.90 7.56 -9.01
C ALA A 258 0.72 9.04 -8.59
N SER A 259 0.52 9.96 -9.55
CA SER A 259 0.23 11.36 -9.21
C SER A 259 -1.15 11.54 -8.58
N LEU A 260 -2.16 10.80 -9.08
CA LEU A 260 -3.52 10.86 -8.53
C LEU A 260 -3.62 10.26 -7.12
N SER A 261 -2.70 9.38 -6.72
CA SER A 261 -2.72 8.78 -5.38
C SER A 261 -2.42 9.75 -4.23
N TYR A 262 -1.99 10.98 -4.52
CA TYR A 262 -1.92 12.05 -3.50
C TYR A 262 -3.31 12.56 -3.05
N PHE A 263 -4.38 12.17 -3.74
CA PHE A 263 -5.76 12.53 -3.37
C PHE A 263 -6.49 11.48 -2.50
N THR A 264 -5.75 10.51 -1.95
CA THR A 264 -6.32 9.48 -1.03
C THR A 264 -6.28 9.90 0.43
#